data_761ab0d3ac3f66eaa9ec2bbaa47951ab
#
_entry.id   761ab0d3ac3f66eaa9ec2bbaa47951ab
#
_cell.length_a   1.000
_cell.length_b   1.000
_cell.length_c   1.000
_cell.angle_alpha   90.00
_cell.angle_beta   90.00
_cell.angle_gamma   90.00
#
_symmetry.space_group_name_H-M   'P 1'
#
loop_
_entity.id
_entity.type
_entity.pdbx_description
1 polymer ?
#
loop_
_entity_poly.entity_id
_entity_poly.type
_entity_poly.pdbx_seq_one_letter_code
_entity_poly.pdbx_strand_id
1 'polypeptide(L)'
;MQLKEQASESGHWYTKDGEPAYRTERADGKGLRNTTLRDAKKLGLLPSVTTILNVAAKPGLQNWLQQQAILAALTLPRNEGESESDYLDRVLSDSKAQGKDAADRGTQIHGVLEAFFDQVLLEQVPEYCRVTENALKAAFGNRLWISEKSGSHELGFAGKVDLHAKGDKVKGIPPVVCDFKTKEIPLEKVVPYEDHIMQIAAYRELLGLPDARCAIVFVNGLTNEVKVCEIEEAELQKGLKCFFHLLRFYQIKSGLVV
;
A
#
# COMPACT_ATOMS: atom_id res chain seq x y z
N MET A 1 -2.41 -22.78 4.03
CA MET A 1 -1.77 -21.46 4.23
C MET A 1 -2.88 -20.48 4.62
N GLN A 2 -2.89 -19.99 5.86
CA GLN A 2 -3.83 -18.92 6.23
C GLN A 2 -3.23 -17.61 5.70
N LEU A 3 -3.88 -17.03 4.69
CA LEU A 3 -3.59 -15.66 4.26
C LEU A 3 -3.77 -14.76 5.49
N LYS A 4 -2.76 -13.95 5.81
CA LYS A 4 -2.87 -12.95 6.88
C LYS A 4 -4.10 -12.08 6.60
N GLU A 5 -5.03 -12.03 7.55
CA GLU A 5 -6.27 -11.28 7.40
C GLU A 5 -5.98 -9.79 7.21
N GLN A 6 -6.53 -9.23 6.14
CA GLN A 6 -6.38 -7.82 5.83
C GLN A 6 -7.35 -6.95 6.61
N ALA A 7 -6.87 -5.76 6.98
CA ALA A 7 -7.71 -4.71 7.53
C ALA A 7 -8.62 -4.13 6.45
N SER A 8 -9.89 -3.98 6.76
CA SER A 8 -10.84 -3.24 5.93
C SER A 8 -10.56 -1.72 5.97
N GLU A 9 -11.30 -0.95 5.18
CA GLU A 9 -11.18 0.51 4.92
C GLU A 9 -11.04 1.46 6.14
N SER A 10 -11.01 0.97 7.39
CA SER A 10 -10.99 1.77 8.62
C SER A 10 -9.61 2.32 9.02
N GLY A 11 -8.58 2.14 8.21
CA GLY A 11 -7.20 2.53 8.51
C GLY A 11 -6.38 1.40 9.14
N HIS A 12 -5.09 1.42 8.85
CA HIS A 12 -4.13 0.49 9.43
C HIS A 12 -3.47 1.10 10.66
N TRP A 13 -3.49 0.36 11.76
CA TRP A 13 -2.98 0.78 13.06
C TRP A 13 -1.84 -0.11 13.51
N TYR A 14 -0.90 0.47 14.26
CA TYR A 14 0.27 -0.20 14.78
C TYR A 14 0.50 0.15 16.25
N THR A 15 1.14 -0.73 16.99
CA THR A 15 1.66 -0.42 18.32
C THR A 15 2.87 0.51 18.22
N LYS A 16 3.32 1.05 19.36
CA LYS A 16 4.56 1.85 19.41
C LYS A 16 5.81 1.02 19.09
N ASP A 17 5.74 -0.30 19.24
CA ASP A 17 6.82 -1.23 18.87
C ASP A 17 6.79 -1.61 17.37
N GLY A 18 5.83 -1.06 16.62
CA GLY A 18 5.70 -1.29 15.17
C GLY A 18 4.91 -2.53 14.80
N GLU A 19 4.28 -3.22 15.77
CA GLU A 19 3.48 -4.40 15.48
C GLU A 19 2.09 -4.02 14.96
N PRO A 20 1.57 -4.73 13.92
CA PRO A 20 0.24 -4.49 13.39
C PRO A 20 -0.86 -4.68 14.46
N ALA A 21 -1.78 -3.71 14.56
CA ALA A 21 -2.92 -3.69 15.47
C ALA A 21 -4.24 -3.42 14.72
N TYR A 22 -4.47 -4.14 13.61
CA TYR A 22 -5.60 -3.92 12.71
C TYR A 22 -6.94 -4.35 13.29
N ARG A 23 -6.92 -5.25 14.29
CA ARG A 23 -8.10 -5.76 14.95
C ARG A 23 -8.02 -5.58 16.46
N THR A 24 -9.17 -5.36 17.07
CA THR A 24 -9.37 -5.26 18.52
C THR A 24 -10.56 -6.11 18.94
N GLU A 25 -10.59 -6.50 20.20
CA GLU A 25 -11.74 -7.25 20.75
C GLU A 25 -13.02 -6.43 20.71
N ARG A 26 -14.13 -7.09 20.46
CA ARG A 26 -15.46 -6.50 20.56
C ARG A 26 -15.80 -6.28 22.04
N ALA A 27 -16.58 -5.24 22.33
CA ALA A 27 -17.00 -4.92 23.69
C ALA A 27 -17.85 -6.02 24.36
N ASP A 28 -18.50 -6.87 23.53
CA ASP A 28 -19.30 -8.00 23.98
C ASP A 28 -18.50 -9.30 24.19
N GLY A 29 -17.17 -9.25 23.99
CA GLY A 29 -16.29 -10.42 24.07
C GLY A 29 -16.47 -11.47 22.97
N LYS A 30 -17.30 -11.20 21.96
CA LYS A 30 -17.64 -12.16 20.91
C LYS A 30 -16.80 -11.99 19.64
N GLY A 31 -15.47 -12.05 19.81
CA GLY A 31 -14.52 -12.04 18.69
C GLY A 31 -13.88 -10.67 18.43
N LEU A 32 -13.22 -10.57 17.27
CA LEU A 32 -12.46 -9.39 16.85
C LEU A 32 -13.27 -8.52 15.89
N ARG A 33 -13.00 -7.22 15.91
CA ARG A 33 -13.46 -6.24 14.93
C ARG A 33 -12.29 -5.36 14.48
N ASN A 34 -12.48 -4.63 13.40
CA ASN A 34 -11.47 -3.68 12.96
C ASN A 34 -11.23 -2.60 14.01
N THR A 35 -9.96 -2.25 14.18
CA THR A 35 -9.52 -1.17 15.06
C THR A 35 -9.96 0.16 14.47
N THR A 36 -10.61 0.98 15.27
CA THR A 36 -11.08 2.31 14.88
C THR A 36 -10.17 3.40 15.43
N LEU A 37 -10.32 4.65 14.96
CA LEU A 37 -9.63 5.81 15.53
C LEU A 37 -9.87 5.98 17.04
N ARG A 38 -11.07 5.63 17.51
CA ARG A 38 -11.41 5.68 18.95
C ARG A 38 -10.58 4.67 19.76
N ASP A 39 -10.41 3.47 19.21
CA ASP A 39 -9.57 2.44 19.84
C ASP A 39 -8.10 2.85 19.80
N ALA A 40 -7.64 3.39 18.68
CA ALA A 40 -6.28 3.88 18.54
C ALA A 40 -5.93 4.96 19.59
N LYS A 41 -6.83 5.91 19.82
CA LYS A 41 -6.68 6.91 20.90
C LYS A 41 -6.59 6.27 22.27
N LYS A 42 -7.46 5.29 22.55
CA LYS A 42 -7.51 4.61 23.86
C LYS A 42 -6.26 3.76 24.11
N LEU A 43 -5.74 3.11 23.05
CA LEU A 43 -4.63 2.15 23.13
C LEU A 43 -3.27 2.78 22.79
N GLY A 44 -3.21 4.06 22.44
CA GLY A 44 -1.97 4.74 22.05
C GLY A 44 -1.36 4.19 20.76
N LEU A 45 -2.21 3.77 19.80
CA LEU A 45 -1.76 3.22 18.53
C LEU A 45 -1.36 4.33 17.54
N LEU A 46 -0.50 3.97 16.62
CA LEU A 46 0.02 4.82 15.56
C LEU A 46 -0.68 4.55 14.22
N PRO A 47 -1.02 5.60 13.44
CA PRO A 47 -1.54 5.44 12.09
C PRO A 47 -0.46 4.95 11.12
N SER A 48 -0.85 4.17 10.12
CA SER A 48 0.05 3.82 9.03
C SER A 48 0.37 5.01 8.13
N VAL A 49 1.49 4.92 7.40
CA VAL A 49 1.84 5.84 6.31
C VAL A 49 0.67 6.01 5.35
N THR A 50 0.04 4.91 4.90
CA THR A 50 -1.08 4.94 3.96
C THR A 50 -2.34 5.60 4.54
N THR A 51 -2.61 5.41 5.84
CA THR A 51 -3.71 6.09 6.55
C THR A 51 -3.50 7.61 6.56
N ILE A 52 -2.27 8.06 6.76
CA ILE A 52 -1.91 9.48 6.73
C ILE A 52 -2.06 10.03 5.31
N LEU A 53 -1.54 9.36 4.29
CA LEU A 53 -1.65 9.78 2.90
C LEU A 53 -3.09 9.88 2.39
N ASN A 54 -4.02 9.13 2.99
CA ASN A 54 -5.44 9.18 2.61
C ASN A 54 -6.15 10.50 3.00
N VAL A 55 -5.50 11.42 3.73
CA VAL A 55 -6.07 12.76 3.96
C VAL A 55 -5.85 13.71 2.77
N ALA A 56 -4.91 13.39 1.88
CA ALA A 56 -4.69 14.13 0.65
C ALA A 56 -5.75 13.76 -0.40
N ALA A 57 -6.12 14.73 -1.21
CA ALA A 57 -6.98 14.47 -2.37
C ALA A 57 -6.27 13.59 -3.40
N LYS A 58 -6.99 12.64 -3.97
CA LYS A 58 -6.51 11.73 -5.02
C LYS A 58 -7.36 11.93 -6.30
N PRO A 59 -7.16 13.01 -7.07
CA PRO A 59 -8.01 13.32 -8.22
C PRO A 59 -8.06 12.20 -9.25
N GLY A 60 -6.93 11.53 -9.51
CA GLY A 60 -6.89 10.39 -10.44
C GLY A 60 -7.77 9.23 -9.99
N LEU A 61 -7.76 8.88 -8.71
CA LEU A 61 -8.65 7.85 -8.16
C LEU A 61 -10.11 8.28 -8.22
N GLN A 62 -10.42 9.53 -7.90
CA GLN A 62 -11.78 10.05 -7.97
C GLN A 62 -12.33 10.01 -9.41
N ASN A 63 -11.54 10.44 -10.39
CA ASN A 63 -11.90 10.35 -11.80
C ASN A 63 -12.14 8.90 -12.25
N TRP A 64 -11.26 7.99 -11.83
CA TRP A 64 -11.42 6.56 -12.13
C TRP A 64 -12.70 5.98 -11.52
N LEU A 65 -13.00 6.28 -10.24
CA LEU A 65 -14.24 5.83 -9.59
C LEU A 65 -15.50 6.38 -10.29
N GLN A 66 -15.47 7.65 -10.73
CA GLN A 66 -16.56 8.23 -11.53
C GLN A 66 -16.73 7.51 -12.86
N GLN A 67 -15.63 7.20 -13.57
CA GLN A 67 -15.68 6.44 -14.81
C GLN A 67 -16.26 5.04 -14.61
N GLN A 68 -15.87 4.32 -13.52
CA GLN A 68 -16.44 3.02 -13.19
C GLN A 68 -17.96 3.12 -12.94
N ALA A 69 -18.42 4.14 -12.22
CA ALA A 69 -19.85 4.34 -11.98
C ALA A 69 -20.62 4.63 -13.28
N ILE A 70 -20.05 5.42 -14.19
CA ILE A 70 -20.65 5.69 -15.51
C ILE A 70 -20.69 4.42 -16.35
N LEU A 71 -19.60 3.64 -16.39
CA LEU A 71 -19.56 2.38 -17.13
C LEU A 71 -20.59 1.38 -16.59
N ALA A 72 -20.71 1.25 -15.28
CA ALA A 72 -21.75 0.42 -14.64
C ALA A 72 -23.14 0.89 -15.06
N ALA A 73 -23.42 2.19 -15.06
CA ALA A 73 -24.71 2.72 -15.48
C ALA A 73 -25.03 2.47 -16.97
N LEU A 74 -24.01 2.42 -17.82
CA LEU A 74 -24.18 2.14 -19.25
C LEU A 74 -24.34 0.64 -19.56
N THR A 75 -23.86 -0.25 -18.70
CA THR A 75 -23.83 -1.70 -18.92
C THR A 75 -24.91 -2.45 -18.16
N LEU A 76 -25.37 -1.93 -17.02
CA LEU A 76 -26.44 -2.52 -16.24
C LEU A 76 -27.81 -2.08 -16.77
N PRO A 77 -28.64 -3.00 -17.30
CA PRO A 77 -29.99 -2.67 -17.71
C PRO A 77 -30.83 -2.30 -16.48
N ARG A 78 -31.74 -1.34 -16.63
CA ARG A 78 -32.74 -1.04 -15.62
C ARG A 78 -33.79 -2.16 -15.59
N ASN A 79 -34.13 -2.66 -14.40
CA ASN A 79 -35.14 -3.67 -14.25
C ASN A 79 -36.55 -3.06 -14.42
N GLU A 80 -37.50 -3.86 -14.90
CA GLU A 80 -38.90 -3.41 -15.05
C GLU A 80 -39.49 -3.06 -13.67
N GLY A 81 -40.05 -1.87 -13.54
CA GLY A 81 -40.61 -1.38 -12.27
C GLY A 81 -39.60 -0.95 -11.20
N GLU A 82 -38.29 -1.00 -11.50
CA GLU A 82 -37.25 -0.56 -10.57
C GLU A 82 -37.31 0.98 -10.38
N SER A 83 -37.28 1.42 -9.12
CA SER A 83 -37.17 2.84 -8.82
C SER A 83 -35.82 3.42 -9.27
N GLU A 84 -35.73 4.73 -9.46
CA GLU A 84 -34.48 5.40 -9.79
C GLU A 84 -33.45 5.23 -8.67
N SER A 85 -33.88 5.30 -7.42
CA SER A 85 -33.00 5.10 -6.25
C SER A 85 -32.42 3.69 -6.21
N ASP A 86 -33.24 2.68 -6.42
CA ASP A 86 -32.80 1.26 -6.40
C ASP A 86 -31.81 0.98 -7.54
N TYR A 87 -32.07 1.57 -8.73
CA TYR A 87 -31.14 1.47 -9.85
C TYR A 87 -29.81 2.14 -9.55
N LEU A 88 -29.79 3.35 -8.98
CA LEU A 88 -28.57 4.04 -8.58
C LEU A 88 -27.79 3.25 -7.53
N ASP A 89 -28.45 2.71 -6.53
CA ASP A 89 -27.80 1.87 -5.49
C ASP A 89 -27.16 0.63 -6.09
N ARG A 90 -27.80 0.00 -7.07
CA ARG A 90 -27.26 -1.17 -7.79
C ARG A 90 -26.07 -0.81 -8.66
N VAL A 91 -26.13 0.31 -9.39
CA VAL A 91 -25.00 0.83 -10.18
C VAL A 91 -23.79 1.15 -9.29
N LEU A 92 -24.00 1.84 -8.16
CA LEU A 92 -22.94 2.16 -7.21
C LEU A 92 -22.36 0.90 -6.54
N SER A 93 -23.21 -0.10 -6.27
CA SER A 93 -22.75 -1.39 -5.72
C SER A 93 -21.84 -2.12 -6.70
N ASP A 94 -22.23 -2.19 -7.98
CA ASP A 94 -21.45 -2.84 -9.05
C ASP A 94 -20.09 -2.14 -9.26
N SER A 95 -20.09 -0.81 -9.34
CA SER A 95 -18.86 -0.04 -9.50
C SER A 95 -17.88 -0.22 -8.31
N LYS A 96 -18.40 -0.36 -7.08
CA LYS A 96 -17.60 -0.67 -5.89
C LYS A 96 -17.05 -2.09 -5.91
N ALA A 97 -17.82 -3.06 -6.41
CA ALA A 97 -17.37 -4.44 -6.53
C ALA A 97 -16.16 -4.55 -7.47
N GLN A 98 -16.20 -3.87 -8.63
CA GLN A 98 -15.05 -3.83 -9.56
C GLN A 98 -13.80 -3.22 -8.93
N GLY A 99 -13.95 -2.13 -8.16
CA GLY A 99 -12.84 -1.52 -7.42
C GLY A 99 -12.27 -2.43 -6.33
N LYS A 100 -13.14 -3.18 -5.65
CA LYS A 100 -12.74 -4.15 -4.65
C LYS A 100 -11.97 -5.32 -5.27
N ASP A 101 -12.46 -5.87 -6.38
CA ASP A 101 -11.79 -6.96 -7.07
C ASP A 101 -10.37 -6.58 -7.52
N ALA A 102 -10.17 -5.35 -8.01
CA ALA A 102 -8.85 -4.84 -8.36
C ALA A 102 -7.93 -4.71 -7.11
N ALA A 103 -8.47 -4.24 -5.98
CA ALA A 103 -7.72 -4.15 -4.73
C ALA A 103 -7.36 -5.55 -4.18
N ASP A 104 -8.29 -6.50 -4.23
CA ASP A 104 -8.09 -7.88 -3.76
C ASP A 104 -7.00 -8.59 -4.60
N ARG A 105 -7.00 -8.40 -5.94
CA ARG A 105 -5.93 -8.90 -6.80
C ARG A 105 -4.58 -8.27 -6.47
N GLY A 106 -4.56 -6.95 -6.25
CA GLY A 106 -3.35 -6.25 -5.83
C GLY A 106 -2.75 -6.86 -4.57
N THR A 107 -3.58 -7.06 -3.59
CA THR A 107 -3.24 -7.71 -2.33
C THR A 107 -2.70 -9.12 -2.49
N GLN A 108 -3.33 -9.93 -3.34
CA GLN A 108 -2.87 -11.29 -3.61
C GLN A 108 -1.47 -11.28 -4.23
N ILE A 109 -1.21 -10.40 -5.19
CA ILE A 109 0.11 -10.27 -5.82
C ILE A 109 1.17 -9.87 -4.78
N HIS A 110 0.87 -8.89 -3.91
CA HIS A 110 1.78 -8.51 -2.81
C HIS A 110 2.08 -9.70 -1.90
N GLY A 111 1.06 -10.44 -1.44
CA GLY A 111 1.27 -11.60 -0.57
C GLY A 111 2.08 -12.73 -1.22
N VAL A 112 1.97 -12.92 -2.53
CA VAL A 112 2.77 -13.90 -3.26
C VAL A 112 4.22 -13.43 -3.40
N LEU A 113 4.46 -12.13 -3.69
CA LEU A 113 5.80 -11.55 -3.74
C LEU A 113 6.48 -11.60 -2.35
N GLU A 114 5.76 -11.27 -1.28
CA GLU A 114 6.23 -11.44 0.10
C GLU A 114 6.73 -12.87 0.33
N ALA A 115 5.87 -13.86 0.08
CA ALA A 115 6.21 -15.26 0.28
C ALA A 115 7.41 -15.71 -0.58
N PHE A 116 7.51 -15.22 -1.81
CA PHE A 116 8.62 -15.50 -2.71
C PHE A 116 9.95 -14.94 -2.18
N PHE A 117 10.00 -13.68 -1.75
CA PHE A 117 11.22 -13.06 -1.22
C PHE A 117 11.58 -13.58 0.18
N ASP A 118 10.61 -14.04 0.98
CA ASP A 118 10.85 -14.74 2.25
C ASP A 118 11.23 -16.22 2.06
N GLN A 119 11.36 -16.68 0.81
CA GLN A 119 11.70 -18.08 0.48
C GLN A 119 10.71 -19.09 1.06
N VAL A 120 9.47 -18.70 1.25
CA VAL A 120 8.39 -19.60 1.63
C VAL A 120 8.11 -20.55 0.47
N LEU A 121 7.96 -21.84 0.76
CA LEU A 121 7.64 -22.82 -0.27
C LEU A 121 6.26 -22.53 -0.87
N LEU A 122 6.23 -22.11 -2.14
CA LEU A 122 5.02 -21.94 -2.93
C LEU A 122 4.78 -23.21 -3.75
N GLU A 123 3.53 -23.68 -3.83
CA GLU A 123 3.17 -24.83 -4.68
C GLU A 123 3.50 -24.53 -6.17
N GLN A 124 3.23 -23.31 -6.58
CA GLN A 124 3.63 -22.78 -7.89
C GLN A 124 4.14 -21.35 -7.70
N VAL A 125 5.28 -21.06 -8.31
CA VAL A 125 5.84 -19.71 -8.33
C VAL A 125 5.36 -19.02 -9.62
N PRO A 126 4.50 -17.99 -9.51
CA PRO A 126 4.08 -17.23 -10.68
C PRO A 126 5.26 -16.59 -11.39
N GLU A 127 5.18 -16.47 -12.72
CA GLU A 127 6.27 -15.94 -13.53
C GLU A 127 6.66 -14.52 -13.16
N TYR A 128 5.68 -13.67 -12.81
CA TYR A 128 5.97 -12.29 -12.39
C TYR A 128 6.90 -12.20 -11.17
N CYS A 129 6.97 -13.21 -10.31
CA CYS A 129 7.92 -13.23 -9.17
C CYS A 129 9.37 -13.28 -9.67
N ARG A 130 9.66 -14.17 -10.61
CA ARG A 130 11.01 -14.31 -11.21
C ARG A 130 11.36 -13.09 -12.06
N VAL A 131 10.39 -12.56 -12.80
CA VAL A 131 10.58 -11.33 -13.58
C VAL A 131 10.89 -10.16 -12.65
N THR A 132 10.20 -10.04 -11.50
CA THR A 132 10.46 -9.03 -10.48
C THR A 132 11.89 -9.17 -9.90
N GLU A 133 12.29 -10.37 -9.52
CA GLU A 133 13.65 -10.64 -9.02
C GLU A 133 14.72 -10.23 -10.05
N ASN A 134 14.53 -10.61 -11.31
CA ASN A 134 15.46 -10.26 -12.39
C ASN A 134 15.51 -8.73 -12.63
N ALA A 135 14.37 -8.05 -12.61
CA ALA A 135 14.30 -6.61 -12.77
C ALA A 135 15.00 -5.87 -11.60
N LEU A 136 14.78 -6.31 -10.37
CA LEU A 136 15.47 -5.78 -9.18
C LEU A 136 16.97 -6.06 -9.23
N LYS A 137 17.37 -7.24 -9.66
CA LYS A 137 18.80 -7.58 -9.85
C LYS A 137 19.46 -6.72 -10.92
N ALA A 138 18.77 -6.43 -12.02
CA ALA A 138 19.27 -5.54 -13.06
C ALA A 138 19.44 -4.11 -12.56
N ALA A 139 18.50 -3.59 -11.74
CA ALA A 139 18.53 -2.22 -11.22
C ALA A 139 19.51 -2.03 -10.07
N PHE A 140 19.64 -3.01 -9.17
CA PHE A 140 20.33 -2.86 -7.89
C PHE A 140 21.45 -3.87 -7.65
N GLY A 141 21.68 -4.80 -8.57
CA GLY A 141 22.61 -5.91 -8.38
C GLY A 141 22.05 -7.01 -7.48
N ASN A 142 22.91 -7.98 -7.14
CA ASN A 142 22.53 -9.04 -6.20
C ASN A 142 22.37 -8.45 -4.79
N ARG A 143 21.20 -8.66 -4.19
CA ARG A 143 20.84 -8.20 -2.85
C ARG A 143 20.29 -9.33 -2.01
N LEU A 144 20.48 -9.24 -0.69
CA LEU A 144 19.71 -10.01 0.26
C LEU A 144 18.47 -9.17 0.63
N TRP A 145 17.34 -9.57 0.08
CA TRP A 145 16.08 -8.89 0.29
C TRP A 145 15.43 -9.30 1.61
N ILE A 146 14.74 -8.37 2.24
CA ILE A 146 13.94 -8.56 3.45
C ILE A 146 12.56 -8.00 3.12
N SER A 147 11.53 -8.83 3.19
CA SER A 147 10.14 -8.43 2.89
C SER A 147 9.38 -8.04 4.15
N GLU A 148 8.29 -7.30 3.95
CA GLU A 148 7.25 -7.02 4.95
C GLU A 148 7.75 -6.50 6.32
N LYS A 149 8.80 -5.68 6.32
CA LYS A 149 9.33 -5.10 7.55
C LYS A 149 8.38 -4.05 8.12
N SER A 150 7.76 -4.36 9.26
CA SER A 150 6.99 -3.40 10.05
C SER A 150 7.90 -2.58 10.97
N GLY A 151 7.46 -1.35 11.26
CA GLY A 151 8.15 -0.45 12.18
C GLY A 151 7.29 0.73 12.59
N SER A 152 7.78 1.47 13.57
CA SER A 152 7.20 2.71 14.07
C SER A 152 8.24 3.82 14.09
N HIS A 153 7.79 5.06 14.03
CA HIS A 153 8.64 6.26 14.05
C HIS A 153 8.24 7.18 15.22
N GLU A 154 9.23 7.83 15.84
CA GLU A 154 9.04 8.70 17.00
C GLU A 154 8.08 9.89 16.75
N LEU A 155 7.96 10.33 15.50
CA LEU A 155 7.00 11.37 15.09
C LEU A 155 5.54 10.88 15.05
N GLY A 156 5.27 9.63 15.43
CA GLY A 156 3.91 9.11 15.58
C GLY A 156 3.26 8.57 14.34
N PHE A 157 4.01 7.87 13.52
CA PHE A 157 3.51 7.07 12.41
C PHE A 157 4.18 5.69 12.39
N ALA A 158 3.60 4.77 11.67
CA ALA A 158 4.11 3.42 11.53
C ALA A 158 3.81 2.90 10.10
N GLY A 159 4.33 1.73 9.78
CA GLY A 159 4.06 1.13 8.48
C GLY A 159 4.72 -0.21 8.32
N LYS A 160 4.40 -0.85 7.21
CA LYS A 160 5.00 -2.09 6.76
C LYS A 160 5.58 -1.84 5.37
N VAL A 161 6.88 -2.06 5.24
CA VAL A 161 7.63 -1.83 3.99
C VAL A 161 7.65 -3.13 3.20
N ASP A 162 7.23 -3.09 1.93
CA ASP A 162 7.07 -4.30 1.12
C ASP A 162 8.39 -5.05 0.95
N LEU A 163 9.47 -4.32 0.57
CA LEU A 163 10.76 -4.94 0.32
C LEU A 163 11.91 -3.96 0.58
N HIS A 164 12.95 -4.42 1.26
CA HIS A 164 14.18 -3.63 1.42
C HIS A 164 15.42 -4.51 1.44
N ALA A 165 16.57 -3.91 1.18
CA ALA A 165 17.87 -4.57 1.31
C ALA A 165 18.84 -3.67 2.07
N LYS A 166 19.62 -4.25 2.97
CA LYS A 166 20.70 -3.54 3.68
C LYS A 166 21.81 -3.16 2.72
N GLY A 167 22.44 -2.04 3.00
CA GLY A 167 23.68 -1.64 2.33
C GLY A 167 24.90 -2.39 2.88
N ASP A 168 25.99 -2.27 2.14
CA ASP A 168 27.32 -2.69 2.58
C ASP A 168 28.27 -1.49 2.52
N LYS A 169 28.52 -0.87 3.66
CA LYS A 169 29.36 0.34 3.74
C LYS A 169 30.79 0.07 3.33
N VAL A 170 31.31 -1.15 3.54
CA VAL A 170 32.69 -1.52 3.18
C VAL A 170 32.86 -1.56 1.66
N LYS A 171 31.83 -2.05 0.96
CA LYS A 171 31.80 -2.12 -0.51
C LYS A 171 31.22 -0.87 -1.17
N GLY A 172 30.80 0.15 -0.41
CA GLY A 172 30.14 1.34 -0.94
C GLY A 172 28.77 1.05 -1.57
N ILE A 173 28.10 -0.02 -1.12
CA ILE A 173 26.81 -0.43 -1.65
C ILE A 173 25.70 0.19 -0.78
N PRO A 174 24.85 1.12 -1.33
CA PRO A 174 23.78 1.74 -0.56
C PRO A 174 22.65 0.74 -0.25
N PRO A 175 21.88 0.94 0.83
CA PRO A 175 20.65 0.19 1.05
C PRO A 175 19.63 0.50 -0.04
N VAL A 176 18.58 -0.33 -0.14
CA VAL A 176 17.49 -0.16 -1.11
C VAL A 176 16.15 -0.33 -0.39
N VAL A 177 15.17 0.50 -0.74
CA VAL A 177 13.78 0.37 -0.30
C VAL A 177 12.88 0.32 -1.54
N CYS A 178 12.01 -0.67 -1.62
CA CYS A 178 11.07 -0.84 -2.72
C CYS A 178 9.64 -0.95 -2.20
N ASP A 179 8.69 -0.42 -2.98
CA ASP A 179 7.27 -0.53 -2.74
C ASP A 179 6.59 -1.06 -4.00
N PHE A 180 5.82 -2.13 -3.86
CA PHE A 180 5.13 -2.77 -4.98
C PHE A 180 3.83 -2.06 -5.31
N LYS A 181 3.54 -1.92 -6.59
CA LYS A 181 2.26 -1.40 -7.09
C LYS A 181 1.77 -2.27 -8.24
N THR A 182 0.54 -2.75 -8.14
CA THR A 182 -0.06 -3.55 -9.20
C THR A 182 -0.78 -2.68 -10.22
N LYS A 183 -0.66 -3.04 -11.49
CA LYS A 183 -1.36 -2.42 -12.61
C LYS A 183 -1.79 -3.49 -13.61
N GLU A 184 -2.99 -3.35 -14.18
CA GLU A 184 -3.53 -4.26 -15.22
C GLU A 184 -3.50 -3.63 -16.61
N ILE A 185 -2.72 -2.56 -16.77
CA ILE A 185 -2.48 -1.87 -18.05
C ILE A 185 -1.01 -2.04 -18.44
N PRO A 186 -0.66 -1.85 -19.73
CA PRO A 186 0.73 -1.88 -20.17
C PRO A 186 1.59 -0.91 -19.36
N LEU A 187 2.73 -1.40 -18.81
CA LEU A 187 3.55 -0.64 -17.88
C LEU A 187 4.44 0.43 -18.52
N GLU A 188 4.54 0.42 -19.85
CA GLU A 188 5.41 1.35 -20.59
C GLU A 188 5.19 2.81 -20.20
N LYS A 189 3.91 3.23 -20.11
CA LYS A 189 3.50 4.60 -19.78
C LYS A 189 3.21 4.83 -18.30
N VAL A 190 3.32 3.81 -17.47
CA VAL A 190 3.06 3.94 -16.04
C VAL A 190 4.23 4.67 -15.38
N VAL A 191 3.92 5.66 -14.55
CA VAL A 191 4.88 6.44 -13.76
C VAL A 191 4.44 6.50 -12.31
N PRO A 192 5.36 6.68 -11.36
CA PRO A 192 5.02 6.91 -9.96
C PRO A 192 4.17 8.18 -9.80
N TYR A 193 3.17 8.10 -8.92
CA TYR A 193 2.38 9.26 -8.50
C TYR A 193 3.02 9.92 -7.28
N GLU A 194 2.60 11.14 -6.97
CA GLU A 194 3.11 11.87 -5.79
C GLU A 194 2.89 11.12 -4.48
N ASP A 195 1.75 10.44 -4.31
CA ASP A 195 1.47 9.64 -3.12
C ASP A 195 2.38 8.40 -3.01
N HIS A 196 2.80 7.79 -4.13
CA HIS A 196 3.81 6.73 -4.11
C HIS A 196 5.16 7.26 -3.65
N ILE A 197 5.56 8.46 -4.13
CA ILE A 197 6.83 9.09 -3.75
C ILE A 197 6.83 9.47 -2.27
N MET A 198 5.73 10.05 -1.77
CA MET A 198 5.55 10.33 -0.34
C MET A 198 5.60 9.06 0.51
N GLN A 199 4.97 7.98 0.04
CA GLN A 199 4.94 6.70 0.74
C GLN A 199 6.33 6.11 0.91
N ILE A 200 7.07 6.00 -0.20
CA ILE A 200 8.41 5.37 -0.15
C ILE A 200 9.42 6.24 0.59
N ALA A 201 9.32 7.57 0.52
CA ALA A 201 10.13 8.48 1.30
C ALA A 201 9.87 8.32 2.81
N ALA A 202 8.59 8.17 3.22
CA ALA A 202 8.23 7.88 4.60
C ALA A 202 8.72 6.50 5.05
N TYR A 203 8.72 5.50 4.19
CA TYR A 203 9.26 4.17 4.50
C TYR A 203 10.78 4.17 4.65
N ARG A 204 11.50 4.95 3.82
CA ARG A 204 12.94 5.17 3.97
C ARG A 204 13.27 5.77 5.34
N GLU A 205 12.51 6.77 5.77
CA GLU A 205 12.62 7.41 7.09
C GLU A 205 12.31 6.42 8.21
N LEU A 206 11.20 5.68 8.10
CA LEU A 206 10.76 4.66 9.05
C LEU A 206 11.83 3.60 9.33
N LEU A 207 12.58 3.20 8.30
CA LEU A 207 13.66 2.23 8.41
C LEU A 207 14.98 2.82 8.91
N GLY A 208 15.09 4.14 9.07
CA GLY A 208 16.34 4.82 9.43
C GLY A 208 17.44 4.65 8.38
N LEU A 209 17.08 4.64 7.09
CA LEU A 209 17.97 4.41 5.97
C LEU A 209 18.08 5.67 5.06
N PRO A 210 18.61 6.81 5.55
CA PRO A 210 18.58 8.09 4.82
C PRO A 210 19.29 8.03 3.45
N ASP A 211 20.27 7.14 3.30
CA ASP A 211 21.05 6.97 2.06
C ASP A 211 20.51 5.87 1.15
N ALA A 212 19.33 5.30 1.45
CA ALA A 212 18.77 4.23 0.64
C ALA A 212 18.31 4.75 -0.72
N ARG A 213 18.65 4.00 -1.79
CA ARG A 213 17.99 4.13 -3.09
C ARG A 213 16.56 3.64 -2.95
N CYS A 214 15.62 4.34 -3.55
CA CYS A 214 14.19 4.02 -3.44
C CYS A 214 13.58 3.78 -4.82
N ALA A 215 12.73 2.76 -4.94
CA ALA A 215 12.04 2.48 -6.19
C ALA A 215 10.58 2.06 -5.98
N ILE A 216 9.71 2.51 -6.89
CA ILE A 216 8.38 1.94 -7.06
C ILE A 216 8.48 0.84 -8.11
N VAL A 217 8.04 -0.36 -7.74
CA VAL A 217 8.07 -1.54 -8.61
C VAL A 217 6.65 -1.86 -9.05
N PHE A 218 6.36 -1.53 -10.31
CA PHE A 218 5.06 -1.88 -10.90
C PHE A 218 5.08 -3.31 -11.39
N VAL A 219 4.04 -4.07 -11.04
CA VAL A 219 3.85 -5.46 -11.44
C VAL A 219 2.49 -5.62 -12.10
N ASN A 220 2.48 -6.18 -13.31
CA ASN A 220 1.28 -6.59 -14.01
C ASN A 220 1.14 -8.12 -13.89
N GLY A 221 0.24 -8.57 -13.00
CA GLY A 221 0.04 -10.00 -12.77
C GLY A 221 -0.63 -10.76 -13.91
N LEU A 222 -1.19 -10.04 -14.92
CA LEU A 222 -1.82 -10.65 -16.09
C LEU A 222 -0.81 -10.90 -17.21
N THR A 223 0.11 -9.95 -17.44
CA THR A 223 1.11 -10.01 -18.52
C THR A 223 2.50 -10.41 -18.04
N ASN A 224 2.71 -10.52 -16.74
CA ASN A 224 4.00 -10.71 -16.08
C ASN A 224 5.02 -9.57 -16.32
N GLU A 225 4.57 -8.42 -16.86
CA GLU A 225 5.44 -7.27 -17.01
C GLU A 225 5.82 -6.70 -15.65
N VAL A 226 7.07 -6.26 -15.52
CA VAL A 226 7.59 -5.58 -14.33
C VAL A 226 8.38 -4.35 -14.75
N LYS A 227 8.12 -3.23 -14.07
CA LYS A 227 8.83 -1.97 -14.29
C LYS A 227 9.35 -1.42 -12.97
N VAL A 228 10.66 -1.30 -12.85
CA VAL A 228 11.32 -0.65 -11.71
C VAL A 228 11.51 0.83 -12.02
N CYS A 229 10.90 1.69 -11.22
CA CYS A 229 11.03 3.14 -11.33
C CYS A 229 11.80 3.65 -10.09
N GLU A 230 13.09 3.88 -10.25
CA GLU A 230 13.89 4.48 -9.20
C GLU A 230 13.51 5.97 -9.04
N ILE A 231 13.45 6.45 -7.81
CA ILE A 231 13.04 7.80 -7.48
C ILE A 231 14.29 8.65 -7.17
N GLU A 232 14.38 9.76 -7.85
CA GLU A 232 15.49 10.73 -7.65
C GLU A 232 15.47 11.31 -6.24
N GLU A 233 16.67 11.58 -5.68
CA GLU A 233 16.81 12.07 -4.31
C GLU A 233 16.02 13.39 -4.07
N ALA A 234 16.01 14.29 -5.05
CA ALA A 234 15.28 15.56 -4.94
C ALA A 234 13.76 15.32 -4.77
N GLU A 235 13.20 14.35 -5.48
CA GLU A 235 11.78 13.98 -5.35
C GLU A 235 11.50 13.26 -4.03
N LEU A 236 12.41 12.42 -3.54
CA LEU A 236 12.28 11.78 -2.22
C LEU A 236 12.27 12.82 -1.10
N GLN A 237 13.16 13.81 -1.14
CA GLN A 237 13.22 14.90 -0.17
C GLN A 237 11.95 15.75 -0.19
N LYS A 238 11.44 16.06 -1.37
CA LYS A 238 10.17 16.77 -1.56
C LYS A 238 9.02 15.94 -0.99
N GLY A 239 8.96 14.66 -1.35
CA GLY A 239 7.91 13.73 -0.90
C GLY A 239 7.91 13.58 0.63
N LEU A 240 9.08 13.46 1.27
CA LEU A 240 9.19 13.37 2.72
C LEU A 240 8.65 14.64 3.43
N LYS A 241 9.01 15.83 2.90
CA LYS A 241 8.48 17.10 3.43
C LYS A 241 6.95 17.16 3.33
N CYS A 242 6.40 16.79 2.17
CA CYS A 242 4.95 16.72 1.98
C CYS A 242 4.30 15.73 2.95
N PHE A 243 4.88 14.54 3.12
CA PHE A 243 4.39 13.55 4.08
C PHE A 243 4.36 14.09 5.51
N PHE A 244 5.39 14.78 5.98
CA PHE A 244 5.40 15.33 7.33
C PHE A 244 4.34 16.42 7.54
N HIS A 245 4.01 17.22 6.52
CA HIS A 245 2.89 18.15 6.58
C HIS A 245 1.55 17.42 6.68
N LEU A 246 1.35 16.34 5.92
CA LEU A 246 0.16 15.50 6.01
C LEU A 246 0.06 14.79 7.36
N LEU A 247 1.17 14.28 7.90
CA LEU A 247 1.25 13.69 9.23
C LEU A 247 0.77 14.70 10.29
N ARG A 248 1.30 15.92 10.25
CA ARG A 248 0.91 16.96 11.20
C ARG A 248 -0.56 17.34 11.07
N PHE A 249 -1.04 17.49 9.85
CA PHE A 249 -2.45 17.73 9.57
C PHE A 249 -3.32 16.58 10.12
N TYR A 250 -2.93 15.32 9.86
CA TYR A 250 -3.65 14.15 10.35
C TYR A 250 -3.70 14.12 11.88
N GLN A 251 -2.59 14.36 12.55
CA GLN A 251 -2.51 14.41 14.02
C GLN A 251 -3.47 15.45 14.61
N ILE A 252 -3.46 16.66 14.07
CA ILE A 252 -4.38 17.74 14.53
C ILE A 252 -5.83 17.35 14.26
N LYS A 253 -6.16 16.93 13.04
CA LYS A 253 -7.52 16.56 12.64
C LYS A 253 -8.08 15.39 13.42
N SER A 254 -7.26 14.36 13.67
CA SER A 254 -7.66 13.16 14.38
C SER A 254 -7.61 13.33 15.91
N GLY A 255 -6.85 14.30 16.42
CA GLY A 255 -6.57 14.45 17.84
C GLY A 255 -5.69 13.30 18.39
N LEU A 256 -4.87 12.68 17.56
CA LEU A 256 -3.78 11.79 17.95
C LEU A 256 -2.54 12.66 18.15
N VAL A 257 -2.31 13.04 19.40
CA VAL A 257 -1.06 13.72 19.79
C VAL A 257 -0.09 12.65 20.28
N VAL A 258 1.10 12.63 19.70
CA VAL A 258 2.22 11.81 20.17
C VAL A 258 3.03 12.61 21.16
#